data_dfe11b744b5961006f7e5fe442e3cc7e
#
_entry.id   dfe11b744b5961006f7e5fe442e3cc7e
#
_cell.length_a   1.000
_cell.length_b   1.000
_cell.length_c   1.000
_cell.angle_alpha   90.00
_cell.angle_beta   90.00
_cell.angle_gamma   90.00
#
_symmetry.space_group_name_H-M   'P 1'
#
loop_
_entity.id
_entity.type
_entity.pdbx_description
1 polymer ?
#
loop_
_entity_poly.entity_id
_entity_poly.type
_entity_poly.pdbx_seq_one_letter_code
_entity_poly.pdbx_strand_id
1 'polypeptide(L)'
;VKHIEKDEDFKAAKKYRAAVNDVKKPIEAQRKAAKKKYSDLLKTFDKTIGEITAPIDRLSDEYKAEIDRYDGECRKRRLTALKGHYYALAGEMGPLVPYERIADDRWLNASFGEVKAKNIIERRVGELLHQFKFVNGLDYADESEKAWAVAWWTRTLPADSGEVAAAVAAHREEVAKAAAIVSTYE
;
A
#
# COMPACT_ATOMS: atom_id res chain seq x y z
N VAL A 1 -51.75 45.40 -3.88
CA VAL A 1 -52.62 44.76 -2.85
C VAL A 1 -53.24 45.91 -2.09
N LYS A 2 -54.61 45.98 -2.00
CA LYS A 2 -55.27 46.98 -1.16
C LYS A 2 -55.03 46.65 0.33
N HIS A 3 -54.85 47.71 1.13
CA HIS A 3 -54.76 47.56 2.57
C HIS A 3 -56.12 47.12 3.11
N ILE A 4 -56.12 46.17 4.01
CA ILE A 4 -57.35 45.58 4.60
C ILE A 4 -57.63 46.33 5.87
N GLU A 5 -58.67 47.16 5.86
CA GLU A 5 -59.09 48.00 7.01
C GLU A 5 -60.42 47.58 7.60
N LYS A 6 -61.24 46.84 6.86
CA LYS A 6 -62.57 46.42 7.26
C LYS A 6 -62.82 44.93 7.03
N ASP A 7 -63.74 44.36 7.80
CA ASP A 7 -64.09 42.92 7.66
C ASP A 7 -64.60 42.53 6.28
N GLU A 8 -65.23 43.44 5.57
CA GLU A 8 -65.68 43.22 4.19
C GLU A 8 -64.47 43.08 3.23
N ASP A 9 -63.48 43.94 3.37
CA ASP A 9 -62.23 43.88 2.58
C ASP A 9 -61.46 42.59 2.84
N PHE A 10 -61.48 42.15 4.11
CA PHE A 10 -60.85 40.87 4.50
C PHE A 10 -61.54 39.67 3.88
N LYS A 11 -62.86 39.63 3.85
CA LYS A 11 -63.66 38.58 3.17
C LYS A 11 -63.42 38.59 1.67
N ALA A 12 -63.36 39.77 1.07
CA ALA A 12 -63.07 39.92 -0.38
C ALA A 12 -61.63 39.44 -0.70
N ALA A 13 -60.65 39.82 0.09
CA ALA A 13 -59.25 39.38 -0.09
C ALA A 13 -59.09 37.86 0.03
N LYS A 14 -59.78 37.22 0.96
CA LYS A 14 -59.83 35.74 1.04
C LYS A 14 -60.39 35.11 -0.22
N LYS A 15 -61.50 35.65 -0.78
CA LYS A 15 -62.09 35.19 -2.04
C LYS A 15 -61.13 35.35 -3.23
N TYR A 16 -60.49 36.51 -3.36
CA TYR A 16 -59.49 36.74 -4.41
C TYR A 16 -58.28 35.79 -4.31
N ARG A 17 -57.78 35.60 -3.06
CA ARG A 17 -56.67 34.64 -2.84
C ARG A 17 -57.06 33.21 -3.22
N ALA A 18 -58.28 32.79 -2.90
CA ALA A 18 -58.80 31.48 -3.31
C ALA A 18 -58.84 31.35 -4.83
N ALA A 19 -59.46 32.37 -5.51
CA ALA A 19 -59.55 32.38 -6.96
C ALA A 19 -58.15 32.35 -7.65
N VAL A 20 -57.19 33.14 -7.15
CA VAL A 20 -55.80 33.11 -7.68
C VAL A 20 -55.15 31.72 -7.48
N ASN A 21 -55.35 31.12 -6.30
CA ASN A 21 -54.86 29.77 -6.06
C ASN A 21 -55.51 28.71 -6.96
N ASP A 22 -56.80 28.87 -7.26
CA ASP A 22 -57.53 27.97 -8.14
C ASP A 22 -57.05 28.07 -9.62
N VAL A 23 -56.67 29.26 -10.07
CA VAL A 23 -55.99 29.44 -11.37
C VAL A 23 -54.56 28.84 -11.37
N LYS A 24 -53.86 28.95 -10.26
CA LYS A 24 -52.48 28.40 -10.13
C LYS A 24 -52.44 26.87 -10.11
N LYS A 25 -53.44 26.20 -9.56
CA LYS A 25 -53.49 24.73 -9.43
C LYS A 25 -53.34 23.98 -10.77
N PRO A 26 -54.11 24.31 -11.83
CA PRO A 26 -54.00 23.61 -13.10
C PRO A 26 -52.64 23.86 -13.78
N ILE A 27 -52.06 25.05 -13.66
CA ILE A 27 -50.74 25.39 -14.19
C ILE A 27 -49.66 24.53 -13.50
N GLU A 28 -49.70 24.44 -12.19
CA GLU A 28 -48.77 23.59 -11.43
C GLU A 28 -48.98 22.08 -11.73
N ALA A 29 -50.21 21.64 -11.93
CA ALA A 29 -50.51 20.28 -12.31
C ALA A 29 -49.91 19.96 -13.70
N GLN A 30 -50.10 20.85 -14.68
CA GLN A 30 -49.48 20.69 -16.02
C GLN A 30 -47.96 20.71 -15.97
N ARG A 31 -47.37 21.63 -15.18
CA ARG A 31 -45.91 21.66 -14.98
C ARG A 31 -45.38 20.36 -14.39
N LYS A 32 -46.05 19.82 -13.38
CA LYS A 32 -45.68 18.54 -12.76
C LYS A 32 -45.80 17.36 -13.74
N ALA A 33 -46.93 17.34 -14.51
CA ALA A 33 -47.15 16.29 -15.51
C ALA A 33 -46.08 16.31 -16.61
N ALA A 34 -45.75 17.51 -17.14
CA ALA A 34 -44.70 17.68 -18.12
C ALA A 34 -43.33 17.22 -17.55
N LYS A 35 -42.98 17.68 -16.36
CA LYS A 35 -41.74 17.27 -15.68
C LYS A 35 -41.66 15.76 -15.48
N LYS A 36 -42.76 15.12 -15.09
CA LYS A 36 -42.83 13.66 -14.94
C LYS A 36 -42.57 12.95 -16.28
N LYS A 37 -43.25 13.42 -17.35
CA LYS A 37 -43.10 12.85 -18.69
C LYS A 37 -41.65 12.89 -19.19
N TYR A 38 -40.94 14.01 -19.00
CA TYR A 38 -39.54 14.13 -19.34
C TYR A 38 -38.64 13.24 -18.46
N SER A 39 -38.93 13.17 -17.14
CA SER A 39 -38.20 12.29 -16.24
C SER A 39 -38.36 10.81 -16.61
N ASP A 40 -39.57 10.39 -16.98
CA ASP A 40 -39.84 9.01 -17.38
C ASP A 40 -39.13 8.66 -18.70
N LEU A 41 -39.09 9.62 -19.66
CA LEU A 41 -38.34 9.45 -20.91
C LEU A 41 -36.85 9.30 -20.67
N LEU A 42 -36.25 10.14 -19.80
CA LEU A 42 -34.83 10.05 -19.43
C LEU A 42 -34.52 8.71 -18.76
N LYS A 43 -35.35 8.26 -17.82
CA LYS A 43 -35.17 6.94 -17.19
C LYS A 43 -35.18 5.79 -18.19
N THR A 44 -36.09 5.86 -19.19
CA THR A 44 -36.14 4.85 -20.23
C THR A 44 -34.87 4.88 -21.08
N PHE A 45 -34.41 6.06 -21.43
CA PHE A 45 -33.15 6.25 -22.17
C PHE A 45 -31.98 5.70 -21.40
N ASP A 46 -31.80 6.09 -20.12
CA ASP A 46 -30.70 5.63 -19.24
C ASP A 46 -30.73 4.10 -19.10
N LYS A 47 -31.94 3.51 -18.97
CA LYS A 47 -32.09 2.06 -18.91
C LYS A 47 -31.59 1.40 -20.19
N THR A 48 -32.00 1.91 -21.34
CA THR A 48 -31.59 1.35 -22.65
C THR A 48 -30.10 1.47 -22.87
N ILE A 49 -29.49 2.62 -22.51
CA ILE A 49 -28.04 2.80 -22.57
C ILE A 49 -27.35 1.81 -21.64
N GLY A 50 -27.84 1.67 -20.40
CA GLY A 50 -27.30 0.70 -19.45
C GLY A 50 -27.35 -0.76 -19.94
N GLU A 51 -28.43 -1.13 -20.62
CA GLU A 51 -28.55 -2.46 -21.24
C GLU A 51 -27.54 -2.69 -22.38
N ILE A 52 -27.19 -1.63 -23.12
CA ILE A 52 -26.18 -1.67 -24.19
C ILE A 52 -24.76 -1.70 -23.61
N THR A 53 -24.48 -0.90 -22.58
CA THR A 53 -23.13 -0.77 -22.03
C THR A 53 -22.76 -1.92 -21.10
N ALA A 54 -23.72 -2.52 -20.39
CA ALA A 54 -23.45 -3.59 -19.42
C ALA A 54 -22.65 -4.80 -19.96
N PRO A 55 -22.86 -5.30 -21.18
CA PRO A 55 -22.02 -6.34 -21.76
C PRO A 55 -20.57 -5.87 -22.02
N ILE A 56 -20.40 -4.61 -22.41
CA ILE A 56 -19.07 -4.00 -22.66
C ILE A 56 -18.31 -3.86 -21.36
N ASP A 57 -18.98 -3.37 -20.32
CA ASP A 57 -18.41 -3.21 -18.99
C ASP A 57 -17.97 -4.57 -18.42
N ARG A 58 -18.81 -5.61 -18.54
CA ARG A 58 -18.46 -6.98 -18.14
C ARG A 58 -17.22 -7.50 -18.86
N LEU A 59 -17.18 -7.34 -20.18
CA LEU A 59 -16.02 -7.78 -20.97
C LEU A 59 -14.75 -7.04 -20.57
N SER A 60 -14.86 -5.73 -20.30
CA SER A 60 -13.75 -4.91 -19.80
C SER A 60 -13.24 -5.42 -18.43
N ASP A 61 -14.17 -5.75 -17.53
CA ASP A 61 -13.83 -6.28 -16.21
C ASP A 61 -13.20 -7.68 -16.28
N GLU A 62 -13.67 -8.54 -17.17
CA GLU A 62 -13.09 -9.86 -17.43
C GLU A 62 -11.65 -9.74 -17.95
N TYR A 63 -11.40 -8.87 -18.93
CA TYR A 63 -10.04 -8.62 -19.42
C TYR A 63 -9.13 -8.03 -18.35
N LYS A 64 -9.65 -7.10 -17.55
CA LYS A 64 -8.88 -6.53 -16.44
C LYS A 64 -8.49 -7.61 -15.43
N ALA A 65 -9.42 -8.46 -15.04
CA ALA A 65 -9.14 -9.56 -14.11
C ALA A 65 -8.06 -10.52 -14.66
N GLU A 66 -8.11 -10.82 -15.96
CA GLU A 66 -7.12 -11.69 -16.61
C GLU A 66 -5.73 -11.04 -16.70
N ILE A 67 -5.68 -9.73 -17.00
CA ILE A 67 -4.43 -8.95 -16.99
C ILE A 67 -3.81 -8.95 -15.57
N ASP A 68 -4.62 -8.66 -14.56
CA ASP A 68 -4.18 -8.62 -13.16
C ASP A 68 -3.67 -10.00 -12.69
N ARG A 69 -4.36 -11.08 -13.09
CA ARG A 69 -3.93 -12.47 -12.82
C ARG A 69 -2.57 -12.76 -13.44
N TYR A 70 -2.42 -12.46 -14.74
CA TYR A 70 -1.18 -12.71 -15.47
C TYR A 70 -0.01 -11.89 -14.92
N ASP A 71 -0.23 -10.60 -14.62
CA ASP A 71 0.81 -9.76 -13.99
C ASP A 71 1.23 -10.32 -12.62
N GLY A 72 0.26 -10.75 -11.82
CA GLY A 72 0.53 -11.42 -10.55
C GLY A 72 1.38 -12.68 -10.68
N GLU A 73 1.14 -13.50 -11.69
CA GLU A 73 1.96 -14.68 -11.98
C GLU A 73 3.37 -14.29 -12.46
N CYS A 74 3.48 -13.27 -13.28
CA CYS A 74 4.77 -12.74 -13.72
C CYS A 74 5.59 -12.20 -12.55
N ARG A 75 4.97 -11.48 -11.63
CA ARG A 75 5.63 -10.98 -10.41
C ARG A 75 6.10 -12.13 -9.52
N LYS A 76 5.30 -13.18 -9.33
CA LYS A 76 5.70 -14.38 -8.58
C LYS A 76 6.89 -15.10 -9.22
N ARG A 77 6.88 -15.27 -10.53
CA ARG A 77 8.01 -15.90 -11.26
C ARG A 77 9.30 -15.09 -11.10
N ARG A 78 9.23 -13.76 -11.24
CA ARG A 78 10.37 -12.86 -11.01
C ARG A 78 10.88 -12.96 -9.58
N LEU A 79 9.99 -12.93 -8.60
CA LEU A 79 10.37 -13.07 -7.19
C LEU A 79 11.12 -14.38 -6.96
N THR A 80 10.62 -15.49 -7.48
CA THR A 80 11.28 -16.80 -7.35
C THR A 80 12.66 -16.79 -8.01
N ALA A 81 12.78 -16.22 -9.21
CA ALA A 81 14.05 -16.12 -9.93
C ALA A 81 15.07 -15.24 -9.16
N LEU A 82 14.65 -14.09 -8.64
CA LEU A 82 15.52 -13.19 -7.88
C LEU A 82 15.94 -13.80 -6.53
N LYS A 83 15.02 -14.47 -5.82
CA LYS A 83 15.35 -15.21 -4.60
C LYS A 83 16.33 -16.34 -4.88
N GLY A 84 16.10 -17.12 -5.91
CA GLY A 84 17.03 -18.19 -6.32
C GLY A 84 18.42 -17.64 -6.63
N HIS A 85 18.49 -16.55 -7.38
CA HIS A 85 19.76 -15.87 -7.69
C HIS A 85 20.48 -15.36 -6.43
N TYR A 86 19.73 -14.73 -5.51
CA TYR A 86 20.26 -14.28 -4.23
C TYR A 86 20.86 -15.42 -3.42
N TYR A 87 20.12 -16.51 -3.19
CA TYR A 87 20.59 -17.61 -2.34
C TYR A 87 21.75 -18.38 -2.99
N ALA A 88 21.81 -18.44 -4.33
CA ALA A 88 22.95 -19.00 -5.03
C ALA A 88 24.26 -18.23 -4.79
N LEU A 89 24.16 -16.90 -4.62
CA LEU A 89 25.31 -16.02 -4.35
C LEU A 89 25.63 -15.91 -2.85
N ALA A 90 24.60 -15.88 -1.99
CA ALA A 90 24.76 -15.65 -0.54
C ALA A 90 25.39 -16.85 0.19
N GLY A 91 25.23 -18.09 -0.32
CA GLY A 91 25.79 -19.29 0.30
C GLY A 91 25.44 -19.42 1.78
N GLU A 92 26.46 -19.59 2.63
CA GLU A 92 26.31 -19.73 4.09
C GLU A 92 25.72 -18.49 4.79
N MET A 93 25.85 -17.32 4.19
CA MET A 93 25.25 -16.07 4.72
C MET A 93 23.72 -16.06 4.51
N GLY A 94 23.20 -16.76 3.52
CA GLY A 94 21.79 -16.72 3.13
C GLY A 94 20.79 -16.99 4.27
N PRO A 95 20.98 -18.00 5.13
CA PRO A 95 20.15 -18.23 6.29
C PRO A 95 20.19 -17.12 7.34
N LEU A 96 21.32 -16.41 7.46
CA LEU A 96 21.51 -15.33 8.42
C LEU A 96 20.91 -14.01 7.95
N VAL A 97 21.01 -13.74 6.65
CA VAL A 97 20.47 -12.53 6.00
C VAL A 97 19.49 -12.98 4.93
N PRO A 98 18.20 -13.08 5.23
CA PRO A 98 17.21 -13.50 4.24
C PRO A 98 17.04 -12.46 3.12
N TYR A 99 16.64 -12.92 1.93
CA TYR A 99 16.44 -12.09 0.73
C TYR A 99 15.62 -10.82 1.00
N GLU A 100 14.63 -10.92 1.87
CA GLU A 100 13.71 -9.83 2.23
C GLU A 100 14.42 -8.60 2.83
N ARG A 101 15.62 -8.78 3.38
CA ARG A 101 16.43 -7.69 3.94
C ARG A 101 17.01 -6.77 2.87
N ILE A 102 17.20 -7.30 1.67
CA ILE A 102 17.76 -6.55 0.53
C ILE A 102 16.74 -6.28 -0.57
N ALA A 103 15.55 -6.89 -0.47
CA ALA A 103 14.52 -6.83 -1.49
C ALA A 103 14.01 -5.41 -1.74
N ASP A 104 13.61 -5.14 -2.98
CA ASP A 104 12.93 -3.92 -3.40
C ASP A 104 11.76 -4.32 -4.30
N ASP A 105 10.55 -3.98 -3.91
CA ASP A 105 9.33 -4.35 -4.64
C ASP A 105 9.33 -3.85 -6.09
N ARG A 106 10.07 -2.78 -6.38
CA ARG A 106 10.23 -2.26 -7.75
C ARG A 106 10.88 -3.26 -8.70
N TRP A 107 11.70 -4.19 -8.18
CA TRP A 107 12.34 -5.23 -9.00
C TRP A 107 11.34 -6.21 -9.61
N LEU A 108 10.15 -6.31 -9.02
CA LEU A 108 9.08 -7.17 -9.51
C LEU A 108 8.30 -6.56 -10.68
N ASN A 109 8.48 -5.26 -10.94
CA ASN A 109 7.81 -4.58 -12.05
C ASN A 109 8.47 -4.94 -13.39
N ALA A 110 7.65 -5.15 -14.42
CA ALA A 110 8.15 -5.48 -15.77
C ALA A 110 9.11 -4.42 -16.31
N SER A 111 8.83 -3.15 -16.04
CA SER A 111 9.63 -2.02 -16.51
C SER A 111 11.00 -1.88 -15.84
N PHE A 112 11.23 -2.53 -14.70
CA PHE A 112 12.53 -2.45 -14.00
C PHE A 112 13.61 -3.28 -14.70
N GLY A 113 13.24 -4.43 -15.22
CA GLY A 113 14.14 -5.37 -15.91
C GLY A 113 14.87 -6.34 -14.94
N GLU A 114 14.76 -7.65 -15.24
CA GLU A 114 15.32 -8.70 -14.38
C GLU A 114 16.85 -8.65 -14.30
N VAL A 115 17.53 -8.37 -15.42
CA VAL A 115 19.00 -8.24 -15.46
C VAL A 115 19.48 -7.12 -14.55
N LYS A 116 18.81 -5.97 -14.59
CA LYS A 116 19.15 -4.84 -13.71
C LYS A 116 18.96 -5.19 -12.23
N ALA A 117 17.89 -5.90 -11.89
CA ALA A 117 17.65 -6.36 -10.53
C ALA A 117 18.73 -7.34 -10.05
N LYS A 118 19.11 -8.32 -10.89
CA LYS A 118 20.20 -9.28 -10.60
C LYS A 118 21.53 -8.58 -10.36
N ASN A 119 21.91 -7.61 -11.20
CA ASN A 119 23.16 -6.85 -11.01
C ASN A 119 23.17 -6.07 -9.69
N ILE A 120 22.03 -5.54 -9.27
CA ILE A 120 21.92 -4.86 -7.96
C ILE A 120 22.06 -5.87 -6.82
N ILE A 121 21.43 -7.03 -6.93
CA ILE A 121 21.56 -8.14 -5.96
C ILE A 121 23.02 -8.58 -5.86
N GLU A 122 23.70 -8.83 -6.97
CA GLU A 122 25.12 -9.22 -7.00
C GLU A 122 26.01 -8.24 -6.25
N ARG A 123 25.84 -6.93 -6.51
CA ARG A 123 26.60 -5.90 -5.80
C ARG A 123 26.30 -5.91 -4.29
N ARG A 124 25.02 -5.92 -3.90
CA ARG A 124 24.62 -5.94 -2.48
C ARG A 124 25.11 -7.19 -1.76
N VAL A 125 24.99 -8.34 -2.40
CA VAL A 125 25.52 -9.60 -1.85
C VAL A 125 27.03 -9.56 -1.73
N GLY A 126 27.76 -8.99 -2.70
CA GLY A 126 29.20 -8.79 -2.62
C GLY A 126 29.63 -7.94 -1.41
N GLU A 127 28.93 -6.83 -1.17
CA GLU A 127 29.14 -5.97 -0.02
C GLU A 127 28.87 -6.72 1.31
N LEU A 128 27.75 -7.45 1.39
CA LEU A 128 27.40 -8.24 2.57
C LEU A 128 28.37 -9.40 2.83
N LEU A 129 28.82 -10.10 1.79
CA LEU A 129 29.82 -11.18 1.90
C LEU A 129 31.17 -10.65 2.40
N HIS A 130 31.56 -9.45 1.96
CA HIS A 130 32.76 -8.79 2.48
C HIS A 130 32.64 -8.53 3.98
N GLN A 131 31.52 -7.96 4.42
CA GLN A 131 31.24 -7.73 5.85
C GLN A 131 31.16 -9.05 6.64
N PHE A 132 30.50 -10.07 6.10
CA PHE A 132 30.40 -11.38 6.73
C PHE A 132 31.75 -12.06 6.93
N LYS A 133 32.63 -11.98 5.93
CA LYS A 133 34.02 -12.46 6.06
C LYS A 133 34.80 -11.70 7.12
N PHE A 134 34.62 -10.37 7.17
CA PHE A 134 35.25 -9.54 8.21
C PHE A 134 34.78 -9.95 9.62
N VAL A 135 33.46 -10.05 9.82
CA VAL A 135 32.88 -10.47 11.11
C VAL A 135 33.41 -11.86 11.51
N ASN A 136 33.42 -12.83 10.59
CA ASN A 136 33.92 -14.17 10.91
C ASN A 136 35.46 -14.25 11.11
N GLY A 137 36.19 -13.26 10.61
CA GLY A 137 37.66 -13.18 10.73
C GLY A 137 38.18 -12.38 11.91
N LEU A 138 37.29 -11.78 12.71
CA LEU A 138 37.71 -11.10 13.96
C LEU A 138 38.25 -12.11 14.99
N ASP A 139 39.18 -11.65 15.81
CA ASP A 139 39.67 -12.44 16.94
C ASP A 139 38.66 -12.37 18.10
N TYR A 140 38.07 -13.51 18.44
CA TYR A 140 37.08 -13.68 19.50
C TYR A 140 37.65 -14.44 20.70
N ALA A 141 37.19 -14.06 21.88
CA ALA A 141 37.57 -14.77 23.11
C ALA A 141 37.02 -16.21 23.13
N ASP A 142 35.81 -16.39 22.63
CA ASP A 142 35.14 -17.68 22.52
C ASP A 142 34.03 -17.69 21.46
N GLU A 143 33.40 -18.85 21.24
CA GLU A 143 32.30 -19.02 20.29
C GLU A 143 31.01 -18.23 20.67
N SER A 144 30.83 -17.92 21.97
CA SER A 144 29.68 -17.13 22.43
C SER A 144 29.80 -15.68 21.99
N GLU A 145 30.99 -15.10 22.11
CA GLU A 145 31.29 -13.74 21.63
C GLU A 145 31.14 -13.65 20.10
N LYS A 146 31.62 -14.66 19.37
CA LYS A 146 31.44 -14.74 17.91
C LYS A 146 29.96 -14.80 17.52
N ALA A 147 29.19 -15.66 18.18
CA ALA A 147 27.76 -15.78 17.93
C ALA A 147 27.02 -14.47 18.20
N TRP A 148 27.40 -13.77 19.29
CA TRP A 148 26.87 -12.45 19.61
C TRP A 148 27.19 -11.42 18.49
N ALA A 149 28.44 -11.38 18.04
CA ALA A 149 28.89 -10.46 17.00
C ALA A 149 28.15 -10.68 15.67
N VAL A 150 27.98 -11.93 15.25
CA VAL A 150 27.19 -12.31 14.05
C VAL A 150 25.73 -11.90 14.23
N ALA A 151 25.12 -12.16 15.38
CA ALA A 151 23.75 -11.78 15.66
C ALA A 151 23.56 -10.25 15.71
N TRP A 152 24.53 -9.52 16.25
CA TRP A 152 24.55 -8.07 16.26
C TRP A 152 24.63 -7.52 14.83
N TRP A 153 25.58 -8.01 14.02
CA TRP A 153 25.74 -7.62 12.62
C TRP A 153 24.47 -7.84 11.81
N THR A 154 23.85 -9.03 11.91
CA THR A 154 22.63 -9.34 11.17
C THR A 154 21.45 -8.43 11.54
N ARG A 155 21.35 -7.96 12.79
CA ARG A 155 20.30 -7.03 13.23
C ARG A 155 20.53 -5.61 12.75
N THR A 156 21.79 -5.17 12.69
CA THR A 156 22.17 -3.77 12.47
C THR A 156 22.35 -3.43 10.99
N LEU A 157 22.34 -4.44 10.12
CA LEU A 157 22.54 -4.22 8.67
C LEU A 157 21.77 -3.02 8.10
N PRO A 158 22.40 -2.21 7.25
CA PRO A 158 23.82 -2.26 6.86
C PRO A 158 24.72 -1.67 7.95
N ALA A 159 25.77 -2.40 8.35
CA ALA A 159 26.78 -1.95 9.29
C ALA A 159 28.16 -2.06 8.65
N ASP A 160 29.01 -1.07 8.85
CA ASP A 160 30.39 -1.15 8.36
C ASP A 160 31.30 -1.94 9.28
N SER A 161 32.52 -2.25 8.82
CA SER A 161 33.50 -3.03 9.56
C SER A 161 33.94 -2.35 10.87
N GLY A 162 33.98 -1.00 10.88
CA GLY A 162 34.33 -0.22 12.06
C GLY A 162 33.25 -0.28 13.13
N GLU A 163 32.01 -0.23 12.74
CA GLU A 163 30.83 -0.35 13.62
C GLU A 163 30.81 -1.73 14.30
N VAL A 164 31.06 -2.79 13.53
CA VAL A 164 31.14 -4.16 14.10
C VAL A 164 32.26 -4.28 15.09
N ALA A 165 33.47 -3.81 14.78
CA ALA A 165 34.60 -3.87 15.68
C ALA A 165 34.39 -3.07 16.98
N ALA A 166 33.80 -1.88 16.87
CA ALA A 166 33.44 -1.05 18.02
C ALA A 166 32.37 -1.73 18.89
N ALA A 167 31.39 -2.36 18.30
CA ALA A 167 30.34 -3.10 19.04
C ALA A 167 30.90 -4.29 19.79
N VAL A 168 31.84 -5.06 19.20
CA VAL A 168 32.52 -6.17 19.87
C VAL A 168 33.35 -5.66 21.04
N ALA A 169 34.10 -4.56 20.89
CA ALA A 169 34.86 -3.95 21.95
C ALA A 169 33.97 -3.50 23.13
N ALA A 170 32.85 -2.83 22.82
CA ALA A 170 31.89 -2.42 23.84
C ALA A 170 31.28 -3.62 24.58
N HIS A 171 30.92 -4.68 23.84
CA HIS A 171 30.39 -5.91 24.44
C HIS A 171 31.38 -6.55 25.41
N ARG A 172 32.68 -6.61 25.07
CA ARG A 172 33.76 -7.11 25.96
C ARG A 172 33.83 -6.32 27.27
N GLU A 173 33.74 -5.01 27.19
CA GLU A 173 33.74 -4.17 28.40
C GLU A 173 32.50 -4.44 29.28
N GLU A 174 31.33 -4.61 28.69
CA GLU A 174 30.11 -4.94 29.45
C GLU A 174 30.21 -6.30 30.13
N VAL A 175 30.70 -7.32 29.43
CA VAL A 175 30.89 -8.67 29.98
C VAL A 175 31.94 -8.64 31.12
N ALA A 176 33.05 -7.93 30.95
CA ALA A 176 34.06 -7.78 31.97
C ALA A 176 33.54 -7.07 33.24
N LYS A 177 32.73 -6.01 33.06
CA LYS A 177 32.08 -5.31 34.19
C LYS A 177 31.09 -6.23 34.92
N ALA A 178 30.30 -7.01 34.19
CA ALA A 178 29.37 -7.97 34.78
C ALA A 178 30.11 -9.06 35.58
N ALA A 179 31.18 -9.61 35.04
CA ALA A 179 32.01 -10.61 35.72
C ALA A 179 32.65 -10.07 37.01
N ALA A 180 33.14 -8.81 36.97
CA ALA A 180 33.73 -8.15 38.17
C ALA A 180 32.68 -7.93 39.28
N ILE A 181 31.41 -7.63 38.90
CA ILE A 181 30.35 -7.50 39.90
C ILE A 181 30.05 -8.86 40.55
N VAL A 182 29.92 -9.95 39.78
CA VAL A 182 29.65 -11.29 40.31
C VAL A 182 30.76 -11.72 41.27
N SER A 183 32.06 -11.52 40.93
CA SER A 183 33.19 -11.88 41.78
C SER A 183 33.27 -11.06 43.08
N THR A 184 32.53 -9.96 43.22
CA THR A 184 32.49 -9.15 44.44
C THR A 184 31.49 -9.69 45.48
N TYR A 185 30.55 -10.55 45.04
CA TYR A 185 29.51 -11.14 45.89
C TYR A 185 29.77 -12.62 46.29
N GLU A 186 30.85 -13.22 45.78
CA GLU A 186 31.38 -14.53 46.23
C GLU A 186 32.47 -14.34 47.29
#